data_3baf1353d364a37f7d15b5197aaa91ca
#
_entry.id   3baf1353d364a37f7d15b5197aaa91ca
#
_cell.length_a   1.000
_cell.length_b   1.000
_cell.length_c   1.000
_cell.angle_alpha   90.00
_cell.angle_beta   90.00
_cell.angle_gamma   90.00
#
_symmetry.space_group_name_H-M   'P 1'
#
loop_
_entity.id
_entity.type
_entity.pdbx_description
1 polymer ?
#
loop_
_entity_poly.entity_id
_entity_poly.type
_entity_poly.pdbx_seq_one_letter_code
_entity_poly.pdbx_strand_id
1 'polypeptide(L)'
;MQQGTHYFMDAGIILTLITLGKFLEVRSKGVAGAAIERLLDLAPKTARVVRDGVEAEVPLAEVRRGDRVRVRPGEAIPVDGRVIEGESSVDESMLTGESVPVEKRPGDRVTGATLNGDGVLLVEAQRLGRETALEGIVRMVREAQGSKAGVQRLADRIAAYFVPIVLGIAVATLLGWGLSGLGWGRAVLNAAAVLIIACPCALGLATPMAVAVATGRGARAGLLVREASAFERMDRLATVVLDKTGTVTEGKPRVTDVAAVDGWDRAGLLRLAAAAESGSEHPLARALSPLADGAAVSDFQAVRGGGVRARVDGRAVLVGSERFLRDAGIDPGGLDAVARAWERQAKTVLRVAADGRAVGAIALADTLKPHGREAVDALRRMGAEVFLLTGDNVTTARAIAEELGLPAANVFAGVLPDGKAAKVAQLRDRGGRVAMVGDGLNDAPALAAADVGIALGTGTDLAKAVADVVIATGDLRAVPRALRLGRATLAAIRQNLFWAFAYNTIGIPLAALGFFGTYGPLIAALAMSLSSVTVVARSSLLARLKLEGSATHP
;
A
#
# COMPACT_ATOMS: atom_id res chain seq x y z
N MET A 1 -58.31 -28.32 -19.35
CA MET A 1 -57.42 -28.60 -18.21
C MET A 1 -55.93 -28.65 -18.54
N GLN A 2 -55.51 -28.96 -19.78
CA GLN A 2 -54.08 -29.05 -20.13
C GLN A 2 -53.33 -27.69 -20.12
N GLN A 3 -53.94 -26.56 -20.38
CA GLN A 3 -53.25 -25.24 -20.38
C GLN A 3 -52.85 -24.76 -19.00
N GLY A 4 -53.56 -25.14 -17.94
CA GLY A 4 -53.19 -24.71 -16.56
C GLY A 4 -51.94 -25.36 -16.00
N THR A 5 -51.60 -26.58 -16.40
CA THR A 5 -50.41 -27.31 -15.93
C THR A 5 -49.13 -26.73 -16.46
N HIS A 6 -49.11 -26.16 -17.67
CA HIS A 6 -47.92 -25.52 -18.24
C HIS A 6 -47.52 -24.25 -17.46
N TYR A 7 -48.47 -23.41 -17.04
CA TYR A 7 -48.17 -22.18 -16.29
C TYR A 7 -47.56 -22.46 -14.92
N PHE A 8 -47.99 -23.49 -14.21
CA PHE A 8 -47.42 -23.88 -12.93
C PHE A 8 -45.99 -24.44 -13.10
N MET A 9 -45.76 -25.19 -14.17
CA MET A 9 -44.43 -25.73 -14.49
C MET A 9 -43.44 -24.63 -14.86
N ASP A 10 -43.88 -23.67 -15.70
CA ASP A 10 -43.08 -22.50 -16.09
C ASP A 10 -42.75 -21.62 -14.87
N ALA A 11 -43.73 -21.37 -13.99
CA ALA A 11 -43.53 -20.64 -12.74
C ALA A 11 -42.51 -21.34 -11.84
N GLY A 12 -42.58 -22.67 -11.73
CA GLY A 12 -41.60 -23.46 -10.96
C GLY A 12 -40.18 -23.37 -11.52
N ILE A 13 -40.03 -23.44 -12.85
CA ILE A 13 -38.74 -23.29 -13.51
C ILE A 13 -38.17 -21.89 -13.31
N ILE A 14 -38.99 -20.83 -13.48
CA ILE A 14 -38.58 -19.43 -13.29
C ILE A 14 -38.11 -19.21 -11.85
N LEU A 15 -38.87 -19.66 -10.86
CA LEU A 15 -38.50 -19.56 -9.44
C LEU A 15 -37.21 -20.31 -9.14
N THR A 16 -37.02 -21.49 -9.74
CA THR A 16 -35.78 -22.27 -9.59
C THR A 16 -34.58 -21.52 -10.18
N LEU A 17 -34.71 -20.95 -11.39
CA LEU A 17 -33.64 -20.18 -12.04
C LEU A 17 -33.30 -18.90 -11.28
N ILE A 18 -34.32 -18.16 -10.79
CA ILE A 18 -34.11 -16.97 -9.97
C ILE A 18 -33.41 -17.34 -8.66
N THR A 19 -33.85 -18.42 -8.01
CA THR A 19 -33.24 -18.91 -6.76
C THR A 19 -31.83 -19.38 -6.99
N LEU A 20 -31.57 -20.10 -8.07
CA LEU A 20 -30.20 -20.51 -8.46
C LEU A 20 -29.31 -19.28 -8.73
N GLY A 21 -29.82 -18.30 -9.49
CA GLY A 21 -29.10 -17.04 -9.71
C GLY A 21 -28.77 -16.34 -8.39
N LYS A 22 -29.72 -16.27 -7.46
CA LYS A 22 -29.55 -15.68 -6.14
C LYS A 22 -28.57 -16.48 -5.27
N PHE A 23 -28.64 -17.80 -5.31
CA PHE A 23 -27.68 -18.69 -4.63
C PHE A 23 -26.25 -18.47 -5.13
N LEU A 24 -26.05 -18.40 -6.46
CA LEU A 24 -24.75 -18.13 -7.05
C LEU A 24 -24.24 -16.74 -6.67
N GLU A 25 -25.11 -15.73 -6.62
CA GLU A 25 -24.80 -14.38 -6.14
C GLU A 25 -24.28 -14.40 -4.70
N VAL A 26 -25.01 -15.02 -3.77
CA VAL A 26 -24.65 -15.09 -2.34
C VAL A 26 -23.35 -15.87 -2.15
N ARG A 27 -23.22 -17.00 -2.84
CA ARG A 27 -21.98 -17.81 -2.80
C ARG A 27 -20.77 -17.03 -3.31
N SER A 28 -20.95 -16.24 -4.36
CA SER A 28 -19.87 -15.42 -4.93
C SER A 28 -19.45 -14.28 -4.00
N LYS A 29 -20.41 -13.67 -3.28
CA LYS A 29 -20.10 -12.71 -2.20
C LYS A 29 -19.30 -13.36 -1.08
N GLY A 30 -19.62 -14.60 -0.73
CA GLY A 30 -18.85 -15.39 0.25
C GLY A 30 -17.39 -15.64 -0.18
N VAL A 31 -17.14 -15.93 -1.46
CA VAL A 31 -15.76 -16.09 -1.99
C VAL A 31 -14.95 -14.81 -1.88
N ALA A 32 -15.58 -13.64 -2.05
CA ALA A 32 -14.94 -12.35 -1.85
C ALA A 32 -14.57 -12.11 -0.36
N GLY A 33 -15.41 -12.56 0.59
CA GLY A 33 -15.14 -12.53 2.03
C GLY A 33 -14.07 -13.53 2.49
N ALA A 34 -13.94 -14.68 1.82
CA ALA A 34 -12.98 -15.73 2.15
C ALA A 34 -11.50 -15.26 2.09
N ALA A 35 -11.19 -14.18 1.38
CA ALA A 35 -9.85 -13.61 1.39
C ALA A 35 -9.47 -13.00 2.75
N ILE A 36 -10.45 -12.42 3.45
CA ILE A 36 -10.28 -11.87 4.80
C ILE A 36 -10.20 -13.01 5.83
N GLU A 37 -11.10 -14.01 5.72
CA GLU A 37 -11.09 -15.17 6.61
C GLU A 37 -9.74 -15.88 6.57
N ARG A 38 -9.17 -16.09 5.39
CA ARG A 38 -7.83 -16.69 5.24
C ARG A 38 -6.73 -15.86 5.90
N LEU A 39 -6.82 -14.55 5.94
CA LEU A 39 -5.86 -13.71 6.66
C LEU A 39 -6.01 -13.89 8.17
N LEU A 40 -7.23 -14.00 8.68
CA LEU A 40 -7.52 -14.24 10.10
C LEU A 40 -7.11 -15.64 10.55
N ASP A 41 -7.23 -16.65 9.68
CA ASP A 41 -6.82 -18.02 9.95
C ASP A 41 -5.30 -18.20 10.10
N LEU A 42 -4.50 -17.19 9.73
CA LEU A 42 -3.05 -17.20 9.92
C LEU A 42 -2.65 -16.95 11.37
N ALA A 43 -3.48 -16.29 12.15
CA ALA A 43 -3.18 -15.99 13.55
C ALA A 43 -3.31 -17.29 14.39
N PRO A 44 -2.30 -17.65 15.20
CA PRO A 44 -2.41 -18.75 16.15
C PRO A 44 -3.54 -18.46 17.14
N LYS A 45 -4.21 -19.51 17.61
CA LYS A 45 -5.27 -19.39 18.64
C LYS A 45 -4.71 -19.40 20.05
N THR A 46 -3.49 -19.90 20.23
CA THR A 46 -2.78 -20.02 21.50
C THR A 46 -1.39 -19.41 21.42
N ALA A 47 -0.81 -19.07 22.55
CA ALA A 47 0.56 -18.60 22.69
C ALA A 47 1.25 -19.30 23.87
N ARG A 48 2.56 -19.55 23.75
CA ARG A 48 3.39 -20.08 24.86
C ARG A 48 3.97 -18.93 25.65
N VAL A 49 3.39 -18.64 26.77
CA VAL A 49 3.81 -17.54 27.65
C VAL A 49 4.76 -18.07 28.72
N VAL A 50 5.85 -17.35 28.94
CA VAL A 50 6.81 -17.63 30.01
C VAL A 50 6.58 -16.60 31.12
N ARG A 51 6.00 -17.04 32.25
CA ARG A 51 5.79 -16.22 33.45
C ARG A 51 6.53 -16.87 34.61
N ASP A 52 7.34 -16.09 35.33
CA ASP A 52 8.12 -16.55 36.47
C ASP A 52 8.98 -17.81 36.20
N GLY A 53 9.51 -17.91 34.94
CA GLY A 53 10.31 -19.04 34.50
C GLY A 53 9.51 -20.29 34.09
N VAL A 54 8.20 -20.27 34.26
CA VAL A 54 7.31 -21.37 33.86
C VAL A 54 6.69 -21.10 32.48
N GLU A 55 6.82 -22.09 31.58
CA GLU A 55 6.20 -22.04 30.26
C GLU A 55 4.79 -22.64 30.31
N ALA A 56 3.79 -21.89 29.86
CA ALA A 56 2.41 -22.32 29.78
C ALA A 56 1.81 -21.95 28.43
N GLU A 57 1.04 -22.86 27.84
CA GLU A 57 0.24 -22.58 26.66
C GLU A 57 -1.11 -21.97 27.10
N VAL A 58 -1.38 -20.75 26.63
CA VAL A 58 -2.59 -20.01 26.98
C VAL A 58 -3.33 -19.56 25.71
N PRO A 59 -4.66 -19.40 25.76
CA PRO A 59 -5.39 -18.74 24.68
C PRO A 59 -4.82 -17.36 24.38
N LEU A 60 -4.75 -16.97 23.09
CA LEU A 60 -4.19 -15.68 22.68
C LEU A 60 -4.88 -14.49 23.39
N ALA A 61 -6.17 -14.62 23.72
CA ALA A 61 -6.93 -13.59 24.45
C ALA A 61 -6.46 -13.36 25.90
N GLU A 62 -5.71 -14.29 26.49
CA GLU A 62 -5.18 -14.20 27.86
C GLU A 62 -3.75 -13.64 27.93
N VAL A 63 -3.12 -13.44 26.77
CA VAL A 63 -1.79 -12.80 26.67
C VAL A 63 -1.91 -11.33 27.03
N ARG A 64 -0.99 -10.84 27.84
CA ARG A 64 -0.94 -9.44 28.30
C ARG A 64 0.25 -8.71 27.69
N ARG A 65 0.15 -7.39 27.57
CA ARG A 65 1.27 -6.55 27.16
C ARG A 65 2.43 -6.70 28.14
N GLY A 66 3.63 -6.96 27.63
CA GLY A 66 4.83 -7.25 28.42
C GLY A 66 5.04 -8.74 28.70
N ASP A 67 4.08 -9.62 28.38
CA ASP A 67 4.31 -11.06 28.49
C ASP A 67 5.45 -11.50 27.56
N ARG A 68 6.24 -12.45 28.05
CA ARG A 68 7.29 -13.09 27.24
C ARG A 68 6.72 -14.31 26.56
N VAL A 69 6.74 -14.33 25.24
CA VAL A 69 6.17 -15.38 24.41
C VAL A 69 7.28 -16.13 23.72
N ARG A 70 7.34 -17.45 23.94
CA ARG A 70 8.29 -18.32 23.26
C ARG A 70 7.71 -18.83 21.94
N VAL A 71 8.47 -18.65 20.84
CA VAL A 71 8.09 -19.11 19.50
C VAL A 71 9.16 -20.08 19.02
N ARG A 72 8.73 -21.30 18.74
CA ARG A 72 9.62 -22.39 18.28
C ARG A 72 9.77 -22.35 16.76
N PRO A 73 10.79 -23.05 16.21
CA PRO A 73 10.92 -23.21 14.76
C PRO A 73 9.64 -23.75 14.11
N GLY A 74 9.24 -23.13 12.99
CA GLY A 74 8.03 -23.50 12.25
C GLY A 74 6.71 -23.06 12.88
N GLU A 75 6.71 -22.41 14.04
CA GLU A 75 5.48 -21.86 14.64
C GLU A 75 5.18 -20.46 14.11
N ALA A 76 3.90 -20.13 13.97
CA ALA A 76 3.48 -18.76 13.70
C ALA A 76 3.65 -17.90 14.95
N ILE A 77 4.17 -16.67 14.78
CA ILE A 77 4.33 -15.70 15.85
C ILE A 77 2.95 -15.23 16.32
N PRO A 78 2.60 -15.36 17.61
CA PRO A 78 1.22 -15.11 18.02
C PRO A 78 0.88 -13.64 18.29
N VAL A 79 1.87 -12.76 18.47
CA VAL A 79 1.68 -11.35 18.88
C VAL A 79 2.64 -10.43 18.15
N ASP A 80 2.29 -9.17 18.01
CA ASP A 80 3.27 -8.16 17.60
C ASP A 80 4.15 -7.81 18.80
N GLY A 81 5.46 -7.86 18.61
CA GLY A 81 6.38 -7.64 19.73
C GLY A 81 7.81 -7.34 19.31
N ARG A 82 8.69 -7.46 20.28
CA ARG A 82 10.14 -7.29 20.10
C ARG A 82 10.85 -8.56 20.56
N VAL A 83 11.82 -9.03 19.80
CA VAL A 83 12.69 -10.14 20.21
C VAL A 83 13.52 -9.71 21.40
N ILE A 84 13.49 -10.50 22.50
CA ILE A 84 14.31 -10.30 23.69
C ILE A 84 15.54 -11.20 23.64
N GLU A 85 15.32 -12.47 23.20
CA GLU A 85 16.35 -13.50 23.13
C GLU A 85 16.16 -14.36 21.90
N GLY A 86 17.27 -14.89 21.35
CA GLY A 86 17.28 -15.76 20.19
C GLY A 86 17.48 -15.04 18.87
N GLU A 87 17.87 -15.81 17.87
CA GLU A 87 18.03 -15.35 16.47
C GLU A 87 17.32 -16.36 15.57
N SER A 88 16.62 -15.89 14.56
CA SER A 88 15.92 -16.72 13.58
C SER A 88 15.59 -15.94 12.32
N SER A 89 15.40 -16.66 11.21
CA SER A 89 14.76 -16.13 10.03
C SER A 89 13.23 -16.15 10.21
N VAL A 90 12.54 -15.09 9.78
CA VAL A 90 11.07 -14.99 9.87
C VAL A 90 10.50 -14.75 8.48
N ASP A 91 9.61 -15.64 8.04
CA ASP A 91 8.86 -15.45 6.80
C ASP A 91 7.68 -14.49 7.04
N GLU A 92 7.83 -13.29 6.50
CA GLU A 92 6.82 -12.22 6.55
C GLU A 92 5.99 -12.14 5.24
N SER A 93 6.17 -13.09 4.30
CA SER A 93 5.58 -13.05 2.95
C SER A 93 4.06 -12.95 2.95
N MET A 94 3.39 -13.49 3.97
CA MET A 94 1.94 -13.44 4.11
C MET A 94 1.40 -12.01 4.35
N LEU A 95 2.22 -11.13 4.91
CA LEU A 95 1.88 -9.73 5.20
C LEU A 95 2.50 -8.77 4.19
N THR A 96 3.73 -9.04 3.77
CA THR A 96 4.51 -8.15 2.91
C THR A 96 4.42 -8.53 1.42
N GLY A 97 4.18 -9.80 1.13
CA GLY A 97 4.26 -10.35 -0.23
C GLY A 97 5.70 -10.62 -0.72
N GLU A 98 6.72 -10.42 0.12
CA GLU A 98 8.12 -10.71 -0.18
C GLU A 98 8.46 -12.14 0.25
N SER A 99 9.01 -12.94 -0.66
CA SER A 99 9.29 -14.36 -0.41
C SER A 99 10.61 -14.62 0.33
N VAL A 100 11.42 -13.60 0.58
CA VAL A 100 12.72 -13.75 1.26
C VAL A 100 12.51 -13.60 2.77
N PRO A 101 12.83 -14.62 3.59
CA PRO A 101 12.76 -14.50 5.04
C PRO A 101 13.69 -13.40 5.58
N VAL A 102 13.27 -12.75 6.64
CA VAL A 102 14.00 -11.64 7.28
C VAL A 102 14.66 -12.13 8.57
N GLU A 103 15.97 -11.96 8.68
CA GLU A 103 16.73 -12.23 9.91
C GLU A 103 16.23 -11.34 11.06
N LYS A 104 15.95 -11.95 12.22
CA LYS A 104 15.52 -11.28 13.45
C LYS A 104 16.48 -11.61 14.59
N ARG A 105 16.88 -10.57 15.29
CA ARG A 105 17.83 -10.61 16.42
C ARG A 105 17.24 -9.89 17.62
N PRO A 106 17.84 -10.03 18.82
CA PRO A 106 17.41 -9.27 19.99
C PRO A 106 17.33 -7.77 19.72
N GLY A 107 16.18 -7.17 20.02
CA GLY A 107 15.88 -5.78 19.72
C GLY A 107 15.03 -5.56 18.46
N ASP A 108 14.92 -6.53 17.55
CA ASP A 108 14.13 -6.41 16.34
C ASP A 108 12.62 -6.58 16.59
N ARG A 109 11.82 -5.94 15.74
CA ARG A 109 10.36 -6.10 15.78
C ARG A 109 9.95 -7.36 15.02
N VAL A 110 8.96 -8.06 15.56
CA VAL A 110 8.27 -9.18 14.92
C VAL A 110 6.77 -8.90 14.87
N THR A 111 6.13 -9.42 13.84
CA THR A 111 4.71 -9.22 13.58
C THR A 111 3.94 -10.52 13.77
N GLY A 112 2.81 -10.45 14.42
CA GLY A 112 1.91 -11.59 14.60
C GLY A 112 1.46 -12.19 13.26
N ALA A 113 1.21 -13.49 13.23
CA ALA A 113 0.85 -14.31 12.07
C ALA A 113 1.98 -14.53 11.04
N THR A 114 3.20 -14.03 11.27
CA THR A 114 4.39 -14.41 10.47
C THR A 114 4.96 -15.73 10.95
N LEU A 115 5.68 -16.44 10.08
CA LEU A 115 6.15 -17.78 10.37
C LEU A 115 7.62 -17.75 10.82
N ASN A 116 7.90 -18.28 12.01
CA ASN A 116 9.25 -18.40 12.51
C ASN A 116 10.02 -19.51 11.79
N GLY A 117 11.24 -19.26 11.36
CA GLY A 117 12.10 -20.22 10.67
C GLY A 117 12.81 -21.20 11.61
N ASP A 118 14.14 -21.13 11.64
CA ASP A 118 14.98 -22.19 12.20
C ASP A 118 15.32 -22.02 13.68
N GLY A 119 15.21 -20.80 14.22
CA GLY A 119 15.61 -20.48 15.60
C GLY A 119 14.44 -20.48 16.59
N VAL A 120 14.77 -20.46 17.88
CA VAL A 120 13.80 -20.20 18.95
C VAL A 120 13.85 -18.72 19.29
N LEU A 121 12.72 -18.04 19.26
CA LEU A 121 12.60 -16.65 19.63
C LEU A 121 11.86 -16.50 20.98
N LEU A 122 12.35 -15.62 21.84
CA LEU A 122 11.62 -15.10 22.98
C LEU A 122 11.19 -13.68 22.66
N VAL A 123 9.89 -13.45 22.60
CA VAL A 123 9.28 -12.19 22.13
C VAL A 123 8.54 -11.52 23.29
N GLU A 124 8.79 -10.23 23.54
CA GLU A 124 7.98 -9.41 24.44
C GLU A 124 6.75 -8.89 23.68
N ALA A 125 5.56 -9.22 24.18
CA ALA A 125 4.29 -8.79 23.59
C ALA A 125 4.09 -7.27 23.75
N GLN A 126 3.95 -6.54 22.63
CA GLN A 126 3.78 -5.08 22.62
C GLN A 126 2.39 -4.65 22.16
N ARG A 127 1.84 -5.29 21.13
CA ARG A 127 0.49 -5.01 20.59
C ARG A 127 -0.31 -6.30 20.57
N LEU A 128 -1.57 -6.20 20.98
CA LEU A 128 -2.47 -7.35 21.16
C LEU A 128 -3.84 -7.08 20.54
N GLY A 129 -4.55 -8.13 20.17
CA GLY A 129 -5.91 -8.07 19.66
C GLY A 129 -6.06 -7.07 18.52
N ARG A 130 -6.89 -6.05 18.68
CA ARG A 130 -7.21 -5.05 17.64
C ARG A 130 -6.05 -4.11 17.28
N GLU A 131 -5.00 -4.08 18.08
CA GLU A 131 -3.82 -3.22 17.85
C GLU A 131 -2.76 -3.90 17.00
N THR A 132 -2.89 -5.20 16.71
CA THR A 132 -1.94 -5.93 15.87
C THR A 132 -1.96 -5.45 14.42
N ALA A 133 -0.82 -5.61 13.74
CA ALA A 133 -0.69 -5.26 12.32
C ALA A 133 -1.68 -6.04 11.45
N LEU A 134 -1.88 -7.33 11.74
CA LEU A 134 -2.83 -8.18 11.03
C LEU A 134 -4.28 -7.65 11.16
N GLU A 135 -4.73 -7.31 12.37
CA GLU A 135 -6.06 -6.72 12.57
C GLU A 135 -6.21 -5.36 11.89
N GLY A 136 -5.13 -4.58 11.85
CA GLY A 136 -5.06 -3.33 11.08
C GLY A 136 -5.30 -3.57 9.57
N ILE A 137 -4.65 -4.59 9.01
CA ILE A 137 -4.84 -5.01 7.60
C ILE A 137 -6.28 -5.46 7.36
N VAL A 138 -6.81 -6.33 8.20
CA VAL A 138 -8.19 -6.83 8.10
C VAL A 138 -9.20 -5.70 8.14
N ARG A 139 -8.99 -4.72 9.04
CA ARG A 139 -9.84 -3.54 9.15
C ARG A 139 -9.80 -2.70 7.87
N MET A 140 -8.63 -2.39 7.32
CA MET A 140 -8.52 -1.65 6.06
C MET A 140 -9.21 -2.36 4.90
N VAL A 141 -9.06 -3.69 4.79
CA VAL A 141 -9.75 -4.46 3.74
C VAL A 141 -11.27 -4.42 3.91
N ARG A 142 -11.79 -4.50 5.15
CA ARG A 142 -13.23 -4.37 5.43
C ARG A 142 -13.74 -2.96 5.11
N GLU A 143 -13.02 -1.93 5.47
CA GLU A 143 -13.35 -0.52 5.16
C GLU A 143 -13.41 -0.33 3.63
N ALA A 144 -12.43 -0.81 2.88
CA ALA A 144 -12.43 -0.75 1.42
C ALA A 144 -13.64 -1.46 0.81
N GLN A 145 -13.99 -2.65 1.30
CA GLN A 145 -15.14 -3.41 0.80
C GLN A 145 -16.47 -2.76 1.17
N GLY A 146 -16.55 -2.07 2.31
CA GLY A 146 -17.75 -1.34 2.75
C GLY A 146 -17.93 0.04 2.11
N SER A 147 -16.87 0.60 1.52
CA SER A 147 -16.91 1.92 0.91
C SER A 147 -17.55 1.90 -0.49
N LYS A 148 -18.26 2.97 -0.85
CA LYS A 148 -18.87 3.11 -2.19
C LYS A 148 -17.98 3.89 -3.13
N ALA A 149 -17.59 3.27 -4.23
CA ALA A 149 -16.94 3.93 -5.36
C ALA A 149 -17.86 4.98 -6.03
N GLY A 150 -17.28 5.98 -6.67
CA GLY A 150 -18.03 7.01 -7.41
C GLY A 150 -18.87 6.43 -8.54
N VAL A 151 -18.29 5.47 -9.27
CA VAL A 151 -19.00 4.71 -10.33
C VAL A 151 -20.21 3.96 -9.78
N GLN A 152 -20.14 3.44 -8.57
CA GLN A 152 -21.28 2.79 -7.93
C GLN A 152 -22.41 3.80 -7.63
N ARG A 153 -22.06 4.98 -7.12
CA ARG A 153 -23.05 6.06 -6.91
C ARG A 153 -23.72 6.50 -8.21
N LEU A 154 -22.95 6.53 -9.31
CA LEU A 154 -23.50 6.81 -10.64
C LEU A 154 -24.46 5.69 -11.08
N ALA A 155 -24.09 4.44 -10.91
CA ALA A 155 -24.91 3.28 -11.23
C ALA A 155 -26.23 3.28 -10.42
N ASP A 156 -26.17 3.57 -9.11
CA ASP A 156 -27.35 3.70 -8.24
C ASP A 156 -28.29 4.81 -8.74
N ARG A 157 -27.74 5.95 -9.18
CA ARG A 157 -28.52 7.07 -9.75
C ARG A 157 -29.20 6.68 -11.06
N ILE A 158 -28.49 6.00 -11.96
CA ILE A 158 -29.06 5.49 -13.21
C ILE A 158 -30.19 4.52 -12.91
N ALA A 159 -30.02 3.61 -11.95
CA ALA A 159 -31.04 2.65 -11.54
C ALA A 159 -32.30 3.34 -11.02
N ALA A 160 -32.19 4.46 -10.33
CA ALA A 160 -33.33 5.23 -9.83
C ALA A 160 -34.25 5.76 -10.95
N TYR A 161 -33.71 6.11 -12.11
CA TYR A 161 -34.47 6.48 -13.28
C TYR A 161 -34.90 5.29 -14.12
N PHE A 162 -34.07 4.26 -14.19
CA PHE A 162 -34.31 3.07 -14.98
C PHE A 162 -35.57 2.31 -14.53
N VAL A 163 -35.79 2.13 -13.23
CA VAL A 163 -36.93 1.37 -12.69
C VAL A 163 -38.28 1.97 -13.07
N PRO A 164 -38.55 3.28 -12.87
CA PRO A 164 -39.81 3.89 -13.32
C PRO A 164 -40.05 3.79 -14.84
N ILE A 165 -38.97 3.94 -15.65
CA ILE A 165 -39.06 3.81 -17.11
C ILE A 165 -39.48 2.39 -17.50
N VAL A 166 -38.87 1.38 -16.90
CA VAL A 166 -39.21 -0.03 -17.16
C VAL A 166 -40.63 -0.35 -16.75
N LEU A 167 -41.11 0.16 -15.60
CA LEU A 167 -42.51 0.01 -15.19
C LEU A 167 -43.46 0.60 -16.23
N GLY A 168 -43.12 1.79 -16.74
CA GLY A 168 -43.89 2.40 -17.84
C GLY A 168 -43.93 1.55 -19.11
N ILE A 169 -42.75 0.97 -19.51
CA ILE A 169 -42.68 0.06 -20.64
C ILE A 169 -43.50 -1.22 -20.42
N ALA A 170 -43.43 -1.79 -19.21
CA ALA A 170 -44.20 -2.98 -18.88
C ALA A 170 -45.72 -2.73 -18.95
N VAL A 171 -46.19 -1.59 -18.41
CA VAL A 171 -47.61 -1.18 -18.52
C VAL A 171 -47.99 -0.93 -19.98
N ALA A 172 -47.20 -0.22 -20.74
CA ALA A 172 -47.42 0.01 -22.17
C ALA A 172 -47.45 -1.30 -22.97
N THR A 173 -46.57 -2.25 -22.65
CA THR A 173 -46.55 -3.61 -23.23
C THR A 173 -47.86 -4.36 -22.90
N LEU A 174 -48.27 -4.33 -21.63
CA LEU A 174 -49.51 -4.98 -21.17
C LEU A 174 -50.73 -4.44 -21.92
N LEU A 175 -50.85 -3.12 -21.97
CA LEU A 175 -52.01 -2.46 -22.62
C LEU A 175 -51.94 -2.63 -24.16
N GLY A 176 -50.81 -2.47 -24.78
CA GLY A 176 -50.61 -2.62 -26.23
C GLY A 176 -51.01 -4.01 -26.73
N TRP A 177 -50.50 -5.06 -26.07
CA TRP A 177 -50.87 -6.44 -26.41
C TRP A 177 -52.28 -6.81 -26.00
N GLY A 178 -52.79 -6.33 -24.87
CA GLY A 178 -54.14 -6.58 -24.40
C GLY A 178 -55.19 -6.01 -25.33
N LEU A 179 -54.98 -4.79 -25.85
CA LEU A 179 -55.90 -4.09 -26.74
C LEU A 179 -55.76 -4.51 -28.22
N SER A 180 -54.64 -5.18 -28.59
CA SER A 180 -54.40 -5.63 -29.97
C SER A 180 -55.26 -6.81 -30.44
N GLY A 181 -56.12 -7.37 -29.56
CA GLY A 181 -56.94 -8.55 -29.86
C GLY A 181 -56.23 -9.89 -29.82
N LEU A 182 -54.90 -9.92 -29.51
CA LEU A 182 -54.09 -11.14 -29.45
C LEU A 182 -54.19 -11.88 -28.10
N GLY A 183 -54.99 -11.38 -27.18
CA GLY A 183 -55.34 -11.99 -25.91
C GLY A 183 -54.50 -11.55 -24.70
N TRP A 184 -55.17 -11.33 -23.56
CA TRP A 184 -54.59 -10.87 -22.30
C TRP A 184 -53.50 -11.82 -21.76
N GLY A 185 -53.58 -13.12 -22.06
CA GLY A 185 -52.56 -14.08 -21.65
C GLY A 185 -51.16 -13.75 -22.22
N ARG A 186 -51.08 -13.39 -23.52
CA ARG A 186 -49.84 -12.94 -24.15
C ARG A 186 -49.39 -11.59 -23.61
N ALA A 187 -50.33 -10.67 -23.36
CA ALA A 187 -50.01 -9.37 -22.78
C ALA A 187 -49.33 -9.51 -21.41
N VAL A 188 -49.86 -10.36 -20.54
CA VAL A 188 -49.28 -10.63 -19.21
C VAL A 188 -47.89 -11.28 -19.33
N LEU A 189 -47.71 -12.27 -20.22
CA LEU A 189 -46.42 -12.95 -20.41
C LEU A 189 -45.34 -11.98 -20.89
N ASN A 190 -45.66 -11.12 -21.89
CA ASN A 190 -44.67 -10.17 -22.42
C ASN A 190 -44.36 -9.07 -21.38
N ALA A 191 -45.34 -8.56 -20.66
CA ALA A 191 -45.12 -7.60 -19.58
C ALA A 191 -44.30 -8.21 -18.42
N ALA A 192 -44.57 -9.46 -18.04
CA ALA A 192 -43.79 -10.19 -17.05
C ALA A 192 -42.33 -10.41 -17.54
N ALA A 193 -42.12 -10.75 -18.82
CA ALA A 193 -40.79 -10.88 -19.39
C ALA A 193 -40.00 -9.57 -19.35
N VAL A 194 -40.65 -8.42 -19.64
CA VAL A 194 -40.06 -7.08 -19.51
C VAL A 194 -39.65 -6.83 -18.05
N LEU A 195 -40.49 -7.11 -17.07
CA LEU A 195 -40.18 -6.90 -15.65
C LEU A 195 -39.06 -7.81 -15.16
N ILE A 196 -39.04 -9.07 -15.59
CA ILE A 196 -38.01 -10.04 -15.18
C ILE A 196 -36.65 -9.65 -15.77
N ILE A 197 -36.57 -9.37 -17.09
CA ILE A 197 -35.29 -9.06 -17.74
C ILE A 197 -34.72 -7.72 -17.29
N ALA A 198 -35.56 -6.80 -16.86
CA ALA A 198 -35.18 -5.49 -16.37
C ALA A 198 -34.59 -5.49 -14.95
N CYS A 199 -34.56 -6.64 -14.26
CA CYS A 199 -33.91 -6.70 -12.95
C CYS A 199 -32.44 -6.28 -13.04
N PRO A 200 -32.02 -5.20 -12.36
CA PRO A 200 -30.61 -4.76 -12.40
C PRO A 200 -29.73 -5.56 -11.41
N CYS A 201 -29.99 -6.88 -11.28
CA CYS A 201 -29.33 -7.74 -10.28
C CYS A 201 -27.81 -7.74 -10.43
N ALA A 202 -27.29 -7.79 -11.66
CA ALA A 202 -25.87 -7.74 -11.96
C ALA A 202 -25.24 -6.37 -11.65
N LEU A 203 -26.02 -5.28 -11.74
CA LEU A 203 -25.56 -3.91 -11.45
C LEU A 203 -25.13 -3.76 -9.99
N GLY A 204 -25.93 -4.30 -9.07
CA GLY A 204 -25.63 -4.27 -7.63
C GLY A 204 -24.36 -5.08 -7.24
N LEU A 205 -23.90 -6.00 -8.12
CA LEU A 205 -22.72 -6.83 -7.92
C LEU A 205 -21.48 -6.31 -8.64
N ALA A 206 -21.65 -5.51 -9.69
CA ALA A 206 -20.60 -5.13 -10.62
C ALA A 206 -19.38 -4.47 -9.93
N THR A 207 -19.63 -3.53 -9.03
CA THR A 207 -18.56 -2.82 -8.29
C THR A 207 -18.10 -3.58 -7.05
N PRO A 208 -18.98 -4.03 -6.13
CA PRO A 208 -18.55 -4.70 -4.90
C PRO A 208 -17.71 -5.96 -5.16
N MET A 209 -18.07 -6.76 -6.17
CA MET A 209 -17.30 -7.96 -6.51
C MET A 209 -15.90 -7.64 -7.02
N ALA A 210 -15.77 -6.68 -7.92
CA ALA A 210 -14.46 -6.28 -8.44
C ALA A 210 -13.57 -5.70 -7.33
N VAL A 211 -14.12 -4.83 -6.47
CA VAL A 211 -13.42 -4.25 -5.32
C VAL A 211 -12.99 -5.34 -4.33
N ALA A 212 -13.88 -6.26 -3.98
CA ALA A 212 -13.58 -7.32 -3.01
C ALA A 212 -12.46 -8.26 -3.51
N VAL A 213 -12.49 -8.64 -4.78
CA VAL A 213 -11.43 -9.47 -5.38
C VAL A 213 -10.12 -8.69 -5.48
N ALA A 214 -10.18 -7.40 -5.88
CA ALA A 214 -8.99 -6.56 -6.01
C ALA A 214 -8.33 -6.28 -4.66
N THR A 215 -9.10 -5.93 -3.61
CA THR A 215 -8.56 -5.70 -2.27
C THR A 215 -7.95 -6.97 -1.68
N GLY A 216 -8.60 -8.13 -1.87
CA GLY A 216 -8.05 -9.41 -1.46
C GLY A 216 -6.78 -9.81 -2.23
N ARG A 217 -6.69 -9.49 -3.53
CA ARG A 217 -5.47 -9.72 -4.33
C ARG A 217 -4.36 -8.75 -3.96
N GLY A 218 -4.73 -7.48 -3.72
CA GLY A 218 -3.82 -6.43 -3.24
C GLY A 218 -3.22 -6.79 -1.90
N ALA A 219 -4.03 -7.14 -0.90
CA ALA A 219 -3.59 -7.48 0.44
C ALA A 219 -2.54 -8.61 0.43
N ARG A 220 -2.75 -9.66 -0.37
CA ARG A 220 -1.76 -10.75 -0.56
C ARG A 220 -0.47 -10.31 -1.25
N ALA A 221 -0.46 -9.17 -1.89
CA ALA A 221 0.73 -8.57 -2.51
C ALA A 221 1.28 -7.40 -1.66
N GLY A 222 0.87 -7.27 -0.40
CA GLY A 222 1.27 -6.18 0.48
C GLY A 222 0.72 -4.80 0.09
N LEU A 223 -0.34 -4.76 -0.74
CA LEU A 223 -0.98 -3.52 -1.20
C LEU A 223 -2.33 -3.36 -0.53
N LEU A 224 -2.41 -2.48 0.46
CA LEU A 224 -3.60 -2.25 1.27
C LEU A 224 -4.30 -0.99 0.79
N VAL A 225 -5.45 -1.14 0.18
CA VAL A 225 -6.29 -0.04 -0.31
C VAL A 225 -7.36 0.26 0.72
N ARG A 226 -7.48 1.51 1.15
CA ARG A 226 -8.40 1.94 2.21
C ARG A 226 -9.83 2.12 1.75
N GLU A 227 -10.01 2.67 0.54
CA GLU A 227 -11.32 2.96 -0.02
C GLU A 227 -11.44 2.52 -1.47
N ALA A 228 -12.63 2.04 -1.86
CA ALA A 228 -12.91 1.68 -3.25
C ALA A 228 -12.73 2.84 -4.23
N SER A 229 -12.96 4.07 -3.78
CA SER A 229 -12.75 5.29 -4.55
C SER A 229 -11.29 5.50 -4.97
N ALA A 230 -10.32 4.94 -4.22
CA ALA A 230 -8.90 5.01 -4.57
C ALA A 230 -8.62 4.30 -5.91
N PHE A 231 -9.29 3.18 -6.21
CA PHE A 231 -9.15 2.51 -7.51
C PHE A 231 -9.54 3.41 -8.68
N GLU A 232 -10.57 4.26 -8.51
CA GLU A 232 -10.98 5.22 -9.53
C GLU A 232 -10.00 6.37 -9.69
N ARG A 233 -9.41 6.82 -8.58
CA ARG A 233 -8.42 7.89 -8.59
C ARG A 233 -7.08 7.43 -9.18
N MET A 234 -6.71 6.15 -9.01
CA MET A 234 -5.52 5.55 -9.62
C MET A 234 -5.61 5.42 -11.16
N ASP A 235 -6.82 5.44 -11.72
CA ASP A 235 -6.99 5.51 -13.17
C ASP A 235 -6.61 6.92 -13.65
N ARG A 236 -5.91 7.01 -14.78
CA ARG A 236 -5.46 8.28 -15.38
C ARG A 236 -4.57 9.14 -14.47
N LEU A 237 -3.80 8.52 -13.58
CA LEU A 237 -2.71 9.22 -12.90
C LEU A 237 -1.73 9.72 -13.96
N ALA A 238 -1.60 11.05 -14.02
CA ALA A 238 -0.69 11.73 -14.93
C ALA A 238 0.68 11.95 -14.27
N THR A 239 0.70 12.14 -12.94
CA THR A 239 1.88 12.52 -12.20
C THR A 239 2.05 11.67 -10.95
N VAL A 240 3.29 11.25 -10.66
CA VAL A 240 3.68 10.59 -9.42
C VAL A 240 4.79 11.40 -8.78
N VAL A 241 4.57 11.86 -7.57
CA VAL A 241 5.55 12.60 -6.77
C VAL A 241 6.12 11.65 -5.74
N LEU A 242 7.43 11.47 -5.75
CA LEU A 242 8.17 10.65 -4.79
C LEU A 242 8.85 11.56 -3.78
N ASP A 243 8.60 11.37 -2.49
CA ASP A 243 9.48 11.94 -1.47
C ASP A 243 10.86 11.29 -1.55
N LYS A 244 11.90 11.99 -1.07
CA LYS A 244 13.25 11.42 -1.05
C LYS A 244 13.46 10.51 0.16
N THR A 245 13.40 11.08 1.36
CA THR A 245 13.91 10.45 2.59
C THR A 245 12.99 9.35 3.08
N GLY A 246 13.53 8.11 3.24
CA GLY A 246 12.75 6.95 3.66
C GLY A 246 11.82 6.39 2.59
N THR A 247 11.59 7.14 1.51
CA THR A 247 10.76 6.74 0.37
C THR A 247 11.61 6.20 -0.78
N VAL A 248 12.40 7.06 -1.42
CA VAL A 248 13.33 6.67 -2.48
C VAL A 248 14.65 6.18 -1.90
N THR A 249 15.03 6.72 -0.74
CA THR A 249 16.21 6.31 0.03
C THR A 249 15.81 5.44 1.22
N GLU A 250 16.79 4.79 1.84
CA GLU A 250 16.58 3.94 3.03
C GLU A 250 16.18 4.75 4.29
N GLY A 251 16.35 6.08 4.29
CA GLY A 251 16.11 6.95 5.44
C GLY A 251 17.11 6.73 6.60
N LYS A 252 18.20 6.03 6.31
CA LYS A 252 19.24 5.67 7.27
C LYS A 252 20.60 6.08 6.69
N PRO A 253 21.09 7.28 7.01
CA PRO A 253 22.44 7.69 6.59
C PRO A 253 23.46 6.64 7.02
N ARG A 254 24.41 6.34 6.13
CA ARG A 254 25.52 5.44 6.41
C ARG A 254 26.83 6.12 6.05
N VAL A 255 27.92 5.73 6.73
CA VAL A 255 29.26 6.16 6.36
C VAL A 255 29.62 5.52 5.01
N THR A 256 29.86 6.36 4.00
CA THR A 256 30.23 5.92 2.65
C THR A 256 31.73 6.03 2.43
N ASP A 257 32.34 7.15 2.86
CA ASP A 257 33.74 7.42 2.64
C ASP A 257 34.40 8.05 3.87
N VAL A 258 35.70 7.84 4.01
CA VAL A 258 36.48 8.37 5.12
C VAL A 258 37.85 8.79 4.57
N ALA A 259 38.24 10.01 4.82
CA ALA A 259 39.59 10.51 4.57
C ALA A 259 40.24 10.90 5.90
N ALA A 260 41.39 10.31 6.20
CA ALA A 260 42.19 10.62 7.38
C ALA A 260 43.50 11.29 6.95
N VAL A 261 44.03 12.21 7.77
CA VAL A 261 45.36 12.78 7.57
C VAL A 261 46.45 11.82 8.06
N ASP A 262 47.70 12.07 7.70
CA ASP A 262 48.83 11.27 8.14
C ASP A 262 48.87 11.16 9.67
N GLY A 263 49.09 9.92 10.15
CA GLY A 263 49.08 9.59 11.56
C GLY A 263 47.70 9.14 12.12
N TRP A 264 46.65 9.16 11.30
CA TRP A 264 45.35 8.64 11.64
C TRP A 264 44.91 7.55 10.67
N ASP A 265 44.42 6.44 11.20
CA ASP A 265 43.78 5.41 10.37
C ASP A 265 42.26 5.59 10.31
N ARG A 266 41.64 4.95 9.32
CA ARG A 266 40.18 5.00 9.11
C ARG A 266 39.42 4.57 10.35
N ALA A 267 39.83 3.50 11.02
CA ALA A 267 39.11 2.94 12.15
C ALA A 267 39.20 3.86 13.38
N GLY A 268 40.40 4.43 13.67
CA GLY A 268 40.58 5.38 14.76
C GLY A 268 39.78 6.66 14.58
N LEU A 269 39.74 7.20 13.35
CA LEU A 269 38.95 8.39 13.04
C LEU A 269 37.45 8.15 13.24
N LEU A 270 36.94 7.02 12.78
CA LEU A 270 35.53 6.64 12.94
C LEU A 270 35.17 6.44 14.41
N ARG A 271 36.01 5.76 15.19
CA ARG A 271 35.80 5.57 16.63
C ARG A 271 35.77 6.90 17.38
N LEU A 272 36.71 7.79 17.07
CA LEU A 272 36.78 9.12 17.68
C LEU A 272 35.51 9.94 17.41
N ALA A 273 35.07 9.97 16.15
CA ALA A 273 33.89 10.67 15.74
C ALA A 273 32.60 10.06 16.37
N ALA A 274 32.53 8.72 16.38
CA ALA A 274 31.39 8.00 16.99
C ALA A 274 31.30 8.25 18.49
N ALA A 275 32.43 8.24 19.21
CA ALA A 275 32.46 8.57 20.63
C ALA A 275 32.02 10.02 20.87
N ALA A 276 32.55 10.98 20.11
CA ALA A 276 32.18 12.40 20.25
C ALA A 276 30.67 12.64 19.98
N GLU A 277 30.06 11.89 19.08
CA GLU A 277 28.63 11.99 18.72
C GLU A 277 27.71 11.14 19.63
N SER A 278 28.26 10.38 20.58
CA SER A 278 27.46 9.45 21.42
C SER A 278 26.36 10.11 22.24
N GLY A 279 26.52 11.39 22.59
CA GLY A 279 25.52 12.19 23.29
C GLY A 279 24.52 12.89 22.38
N SER A 280 24.60 12.73 21.05
CA SER A 280 23.79 13.43 20.07
C SER A 280 22.60 12.57 19.60
N GLU A 281 21.41 13.16 19.55
CA GLU A 281 20.21 12.50 18.97
C GLU A 281 20.08 12.71 17.45
N HIS A 282 21.04 13.39 16.83
CA HIS A 282 20.98 13.70 15.40
C HIS A 282 21.04 12.43 14.53
N PRO A 283 20.31 12.34 13.39
CA PRO A 283 20.35 11.17 12.51
C PRO A 283 21.75 10.77 12.03
N LEU A 284 22.66 11.75 11.85
CA LEU A 284 24.04 11.50 11.48
C LEU A 284 24.85 10.84 12.62
N ALA A 285 24.57 11.20 13.88
CA ALA A 285 25.17 10.58 15.05
C ALA A 285 24.76 9.10 15.15
N ARG A 286 23.49 8.79 14.87
CA ARG A 286 23.00 7.40 14.84
C ARG A 286 23.71 6.55 13.79
N ALA A 287 24.15 7.14 12.69
CA ALA A 287 24.92 6.43 11.67
C ALA A 287 26.34 6.08 12.13
N LEU A 288 26.91 6.84 13.06
CA LEU A 288 28.22 6.60 13.65
C LEU A 288 28.14 5.71 14.91
N SER A 289 27.01 5.72 15.62
CA SER A 289 26.80 5.04 16.90
C SER A 289 27.26 3.56 16.95
N PRO A 290 27.05 2.71 15.89
CA PRO A 290 27.54 1.33 15.89
C PRO A 290 29.06 1.20 15.89
N LEU A 291 29.77 2.29 15.67
CA LEU A 291 31.24 2.35 15.58
C LEU A 291 31.89 2.85 16.88
N ALA A 292 31.07 3.21 17.89
CA ALA A 292 31.56 3.62 19.20
C ALA A 292 32.06 2.40 20.00
N ASP A 293 33.23 2.53 20.63
CA ASP A 293 33.92 1.44 21.36
C ASP A 293 33.91 1.62 22.89
N GLY A 294 33.05 2.51 23.42
CA GLY A 294 32.96 2.77 24.85
C GLY A 294 34.01 3.71 25.39
N ALA A 295 34.70 4.50 24.55
CA ALA A 295 35.63 5.54 24.96
C ALA A 295 35.01 6.51 25.98
N ALA A 296 35.83 7.01 26.93
CA ALA A 296 35.36 7.95 27.96
C ALA A 296 35.06 9.32 27.33
N VAL A 297 33.79 9.76 27.44
CA VAL A 297 33.35 11.05 26.88
C VAL A 297 32.96 12.01 28.02
N SER A 298 33.53 13.22 27.97
CA SER A 298 33.20 14.32 28.89
C SER A 298 32.98 15.62 28.11
N ASP A 299 32.47 16.67 28.78
CA ASP A 299 32.31 18.01 28.25
C ASP A 299 31.52 18.06 26.91
N PHE A 300 30.53 17.16 26.74
CA PHE A 300 29.72 17.10 25.55
C PHE A 300 28.86 18.36 25.38
N GLN A 301 28.94 18.97 24.20
CA GLN A 301 28.13 20.12 23.82
C GLN A 301 27.70 20.03 22.37
N ALA A 302 26.39 19.97 22.11
CA ALA A 302 25.84 20.10 20.77
C ALA A 302 25.67 21.58 20.38
N VAL A 303 26.16 21.95 19.19
CA VAL A 303 26.01 23.30 18.63
C VAL A 303 25.06 23.22 17.44
N ARG A 304 23.89 23.85 17.61
CA ARG A 304 22.82 23.80 16.59
C ARG A 304 23.29 24.30 15.23
N GLY A 305 23.17 23.47 14.21
CA GLY A 305 23.59 23.79 12.82
C GLY A 305 25.11 23.76 12.58
N GLY A 306 25.90 23.42 13.59
CA GLY A 306 27.36 23.33 13.49
C GLY A 306 27.89 21.91 13.61
N GLY A 307 27.69 21.29 14.75
CA GLY A 307 28.23 19.98 15.09
C GLY A 307 28.29 19.75 16.59
N VAL A 308 29.23 18.92 17.04
CA VAL A 308 29.43 18.62 18.47
C VAL A 308 30.85 18.91 18.91
N ARG A 309 30.99 19.26 20.19
CA ARG A 309 32.25 19.36 20.92
C ARG A 309 32.20 18.36 22.06
N ALA A 310 33.28 17.65 22.28
CA ALA A 310 33.43 16.73 23.42
C ALA A 310 34.91 16.53 23.78
N ARG A 311 35.16 15.98 24.96
CA ARG A 311 36.44 15.35 25.26
C ARG A 311 36.30 13.85 25.17
N VAL A 312 37.10 13.23 24.31
CA VAL A 312 37.15 11.78 24.13
C VAL A 312 38.52 11.29 24.58
N ASP A 313 38.58 10.46 25.61
CA ASP A 313 39.84 9.99 26.26
C ASP A 313 40.79 11.15 26.59
N GLY A 314 40.26 12.27 27.09
CA GLY A 314 41.00 13.48 27.46
C GLY A 314 41.35 14.42 26.29
N ARG A 315 41.17 14.02 25.02
CA ARG A 315 41.43 14.86 23.83
C ARG A 315 40.23 15.76 23.52
N ALA A 316 40.51 16.99 23.17
CA ALA A 316 39.45 17.90 22.70
C ALA A 316 39.07 17.56 21.26
N VAL A 317 37.80 17.16 21.04
CA VAL A 317 37.28 16.69 19.74
C VAL A 317 36.16 17.60 19.27
N LEU A 318 36.18 17.96 17.99
CA LEU A 318 35.09 18.62 17.29
C LEU A 318 34.69 17.77 16.09
N VAL A 319 33.38 17.57 15.92
CA VAL A 319 32.81 16.88 14.74
C VAL A 319 31.71 17.75 14.19
N GLY A 320 31.75 18.12 12.91
CA GLY A 320 30.71 18.95 12.34
C GLY A 320 31.02 19.53 10.95
N SER A 321 30.32 20.62 10.61
CA SER A 321 30.43 21.29 9.33
C SER A 321 31.78 22.03 9.18
N GLU A 322 32.15 22.34 7.94
CA GLU A 322 33.35 23.16 7.65
C GLU A 322 33.32 24.49 8.42
N ARG A 323 32.16 25.17 8.39
CA ARG A 323 31.96 26.43 9.10
C ARG A 323 32.21 26.27 10.61
N PHE A 324 31.73 25.19 11.20
CA PHE A 324 31.88 24.94 12.63
C PHE A 324 33.35 24.78 13.05
N LEU A 325 34.17 24.12 12.22
CA LEU A 325 35.60 24.02 12.49
C LEU A 325 36.31 25.38 12.31
N ARG A 326 35.99 26.10 11.25
CA ARG A 326 36.54 27.44 10.98
C ARG A 326 36.19 28.45 12.08
N ASP A 327 34.95 28.45 12.59
CA ASP A 327 34.53 29.30 13.70
C ASP A 327 35.29 28.96 14.99
N ALA A 328 35.79 27.72 15.13
CA ALA A 328 36.68 27.31 16.21
C ALA A 328 38.18 27.58 15.91
N GLY A 329 38.52 28.27 14.82
CA GLY A 329 39.91 28.60 14.44
C GLY A 329 40.69 27.44 13.85
N ILE A 330 39.99 26.36 13.41
CA ILE A 330 40.65 25.16 12.86
C ILE A 330 40.54 25.19 11.33
N ASP A 331 41.68 25.21 10.66
CA ASP A 331 41.74 25.09 9.21
C ASP A 331 41.62 23.63 8.78
N PRO A 332 40.64 23.25 7.96
CA PRO A 332 40.50 21.89 7.44
C PRO A 332 41.62 21.45 6.48
N GLY A 333 42.42 22.36 5.96
CA GLY A 333 43.63 22.07 5.19
C GLY A 333 43.40 21.22 3.94
N GLY A 334 44.23 20.21 3.71
CA GLY A 334 44.18 19.31 2.55
C GLY A 334 42.89 18.46 2.43
N LEU A 335 42.06 18.40 3.47
CA LEU A 335 40.80 17.68 3.46
C LEU A 335 39.68 18.37 2.65
N ASP A 336 39.83 19.69 2.40
CA ASP A 336 38.80 20.48 1.72
C ASP A 336 38.54 19.99 0.28
N ALA A 337 39.56 19.60 -0.45
CA ALA A 337 39.41 19.13 -1.82
C ALA A 337 38.60 17.84 -1.90
N VAL A 338 38.88 16.90 -1.00
CA VAL A 338 38.15 15.61 -0.90
C VAL A 338 36.73 15.85 -0.38
N ALA A 339 36.59 16.66 0.67
CA ALA A 339 35.30 16.99 1.24
C ALA A 339 34.35 17.63 0.21
N ARG A 340 34.81 18.63 -0.56
CA ARG A 340 34.05 19.24 -1.64
C ARG A 340 33.75 18.29 -2.79
N ALA A 341 34.62 17.32 -3.08
CA ALA A 341 34.33 16.28 -4.06
C ALA A 341 33.14 15.40 -3.61
N TRP A 342 33.09 15.02 -2.33
CA TRP A 342 31.99 14.27 -1.76
C TRP A 342 30.69 15.10 -1.65
N GLU A 343 30.79 16.37 -1.29
CA GLU A 343 29.64 17.29 -1.28
C GLU A 343 29.03 17.44 -2.69
N ARG A 344 29.86 17.45 -3.76
CA ARG A 344 29.35 17.39 -5.14
C ARG A 344 28.65 16.09 -5.50
N GLN A 345 29.00 14.98 -4.82
CA GLN A 345 28.31 13.69 -4.93
C GLN A 345 27.07 13.60 -4.02
N ALA A 346 26.59 14.74 -3.48
CA ALA A 346 25.41 14.79 -2.61
C ALA A 346 25.58 14.12 -1.23
N LYS A 347 26.81 13.92 -0.78
CA LYS A 347 27.08 13.36 0.55
C LYS A 347 27.15 14.47 1.58
N THR A 348 26.69 14.19 2.79
CA THR A 348 26.90 15.05 3.95
C THR A 348 28.31 14.77 4.49
N VAL A 349 29.14 15.80 4.61
CA VAL A 349 30.50 15.63 5.09
C VAL A 349 30.65 16.20 6.49
N LEU A 350 31.01 15.34 7.44
CA LEU A 350 31.44 15.71 8.78
C LEU A 350 32.95 15.83 8.78
N ARG A 351 33.46 16.97 9.22
CA ARG A 351 34.90 17.18 9.47
C ARG A 351 35.18 16.89 10.93
N VAL A 352 36.27 16.22 11.18
CA VAL A 352 36.71 15.82 12.52
C VAL A 352 38.02 16.54 12.85
N ALA A 353 38.05 17.16 14.03
CA ALA A 353 39.25 17.76 14.56
C ALA A 353 39.56 17.20 15.95
N ALA A 354 40.85 17.02 16.25
CA ALA A 354 41.36 16.61 17.54
C ALA A 354 42.49 17.55 17.97
N ASP A 355 42.45 18.00 19.22
CA ASP A 355 43.46 18.88 19.85
C ASP A 355 43.79 20.10 18.99
N GLY A 356 42.79 20.75 18.38
CA GLY A 356 42.92 21.96 17.59
C GLY A 356 43.41 21.75 16.15
N ARG A 357 43.50 20.52 15.65
CA ARG A 357 43.90 20.19 14.27
C ARG A 357 42.86 19.34 13.58
N ALA A 358 42.59 19.61 12.30
CA ALA A 358 41.77 18.74 11.50
C ALA A 358 42.47 17.40 11.27
N VAL A 359 41.80 16.30 11.62
CA VAL A 359 42.36 14.93 11.57
C VAL A 359 41.68 14.07 10.50
N GLY A 360 40.53 14.49 10.00
CA GLY A 360 39.86 13.76 8.92
C GLY A 360 38.50 14.31 8.53
N ALA A 361 37.92 13.69 7.53
CA ALA A 361 36.58 13.93 7.06
C ALA A 361 35.83 12.60 6.86
N ILE A 362 34.56 12.57 7.18
CA ILE A 362 33.66 11.42 7.07
C ILE A 362 32.48 11.83 6.19
N ALA A 363 32.25 11.11 5.11
CA ALA A 363 31.10 11.31 4.25
C ALA A 363 30.00 10.33 4.65
N LEU A 364 28.80 10.86 4.78
CA LEU A 364 27.58 10.10 5.03
C LEU A 364 26.59 10.36 3.91
N ALA A 365 25.95 9.32 3.44
CA ALA A 365 24.86 9.42 2.48
C ALA A 365 23.70 8.52 2.88
N ASP A 366 22.51 8.97 2.55
CA ASP A 366 21.31 8.17 2.59
C ASP A 366 21.20 7.47 1.23
N THR A 367 21.40 6.16 1.22
CA THR A 367 21.50 5.35 0.01
C THR A 367 20.14 5.15 -0.64
N LEU A 368 20.11 5.11 -1.96
CA LEU A 368 18.89 4.75 -2.71
C LEU A 368 18.46 3.32 -2.34
N LYS A 369 17.16 3.14 -2.21
CA LYS A 369 16.56 1.81 -2.07
C LYS A 369 16.86 0.97 -3.31
N PRO A 370 17.07 -0.34 -3.16
CA PRO A 370 17.18 -1.26 -4.28
C PRO A 370 15.97 -1.08 -5.22
N HIS A 371 16.20 -1.19 -6.51
CA HIS A 371 15.15 -1.11 -7.54
C HIS A 371 14.42 0.24 -7.67
N GLY A 372 14.91 1.32 -7.07
CA GLY A 372 14.29 2.66 -7.20
C GLY A 372 14.17 3.11 -8.66
N ARG A 373 15.24 2.97 -9.44
CA ARG A 373 15.26 3.27 -10.87
C ARG A 373 14.27 2.40 -11.67
N GLU A 374 14.22 1.09 -11.39
CA GLU A 374 13.28 0.16 -12.02
C GLU A 374 11.82 0.59 -11.80
N ALA A 375 11.49 1.01 -10.57
CA ALA A 375 10.18 1.52 -10.21
C ALA A 375 9.83 2.80 -10.98
N VAL A 376 10.76 3.76 -11.07
CA VAL A 376 10.59 5.00 -11.84
C VAL A 376 10.38 4.69 -13.32
N ASP A 377 11.18 3.81 -13.92
CA ASP A 377 11.04 3.40 -15.31
C ASP A 377 9.69 2.70 -15.57
N ALA A 378 9.22 1.88 -14.62
CA ALA A 378 7.92 1.24 -14.71
C ALA A 378 6.77 2.26 -14.68
N LEU A 379 6.84 3.28 -13.82
CA LEU A 379 5.87 4.37 -13.77
C LEU A 379 5.83 5.17 -15.07
N ARG A 380 7.00 5.51 -15.62
CA ARG A 380 7.12 6.22 -16.90
C ARG A 380 6.55 5.41 -18.06
N ARG A 381 6.82 4.09 -18.12
CA ARG A 381 6.19 3.19 -19.13
C ARG A 381 4.67 3.13 -19.01
N MET A 382 4.13 3.37 -17.82
CA MET A 382 2.68 3.48 -17.60
C MET A 382 2.11 4.84 -18.01
N GLY A 383 2.94 5.77 -18.51
CA GLY A 383 2.56 7.11 -18.96
C GLY A 383 2.49 8.15 -17.84
N ALA A 384 3.05 7.86 -16.65
CA ALA A 384 3.10 8.83 -15.56
C ALA A 384 4.38 9.68 -15.65
N GLU A 385 4.27 10.98 -15.44
CA GLU A 385 5.40 11.86 -15.21
C GLU A 385 5.83 11.73 -13.74
N VAL A 386 7.12 11.48 -13.49
CA VAL A 386 7.62 11.23 -12.13
C VAL A 386 8.44 12.43 -11.67
N PHE A 387 8.13 12.94 -10.47
CA PHE A 387 8.84 14.03 -9.81
C PHE A 387 9.49 13.55 -8.51
N LEU A 388 10.66 14.10 -8.20
CA LEU A 388 11.31 13.98 -6.91
C LEU A 388 11.03 15.24 -6.08
N LEU A 389 10.60 15.07 -4.83
CA LEU A 389 10.32 16.15 -3.88
C LEU A 389 11.18 15.98 -2.62
N THR A 390 11.97 16.99 -2.27
CA THR A 390 12.88 16.89 -1.13
C THR A 390 13.16 18.25 -0.47
N GLY A 391 13.45 18.22 0.84
CA GLY A 391 13.98 19.35 1.59
C GLY A 391 15.46 19.60 1.38
N ASP A 392 16.17 18.69 0.72
CA ASP A 392 17.61 18.82 0.46
C ASP A 392 17.93 19.97 -0.49
N ASN A 393 19.21 20.37 -0.50
CA ASN A 393 19.70 21.34 -1.48
C ASN A 393 19.64 20.79 -2.91
N VAL A 394 19.70 21.70 -3.88
CA VAL A 394 19.58 21.40 -5.32
C VAL A 394 20.62 20.40 -5.82
N THR A 395 21.85 20.46 -5.29
CA THR A 395 22.96 19.56 -5.72
C THR A 395 22.68 18.12 -5.32
N THR A 396 22.30 17.90 -4.07
CA THR A 396 21.93 16.58 -3.55
C THR A 396 20.72 16.00 -4.29
N ALA A 397 19.69 16.82 -4.47
CA ALA A 397 18.46 16.39 -5.13
C ALA A 397 18.71 16.01 -6.61
N ARG A 398 19.56 16.73 -7.32
CA ARG A 398 19.92 16.42 -8.72
C ARG A 398 20.72 15.12 -8.85
N ALA A 399 21.67 14.87 -7.94
CA ALA A 399 22.44 13.63 -7.97
C ALA A 399 21.54 12.40 -7.75
N ILE A 400 20.62 12.46 -6.80
CA ILE A 400 19.61 11.41 -6.57
C ILE A 400 18.71 11.23 -7.80
N ALA A 401 18.27 12.33 -8.41
CA ALA A 401 17.42 12.29 -9.60
C ALA A 401 18.14 11.66 -10.81
N GLU A 402 19.41 11.97 -11.01
CA GLU A 402 20.24 11.38 -12.06
C GLU A 402 20.39 9.86 -11.87
N GLU A 403 20.63 9.41 -10.64
CA GLU A 403 20.72 7.98 -10.32
C GLU A 403 19.38 7.26 -10.56
N LEU A 404 18.24 7.93 -10.32
CA LEU A 404 16.90 7.44 -10.62
C LEU A 404 16.52 7.55 -12.11
N GLY A 405 17.32 8.23 -12.94
CA GLY A 405 17.02 8.50 -14.34
C GLY A 405 15.94 9.58 -14.54
N LEU A 406 15.76 10.50 -13.57
CA LEU A 406 14.80 11.59 -13.66
C LEU A 406 15.45 12.84 -14.29
N PRO A 407 14.72 13.57 -15.17
CA PRO A 407 15.17 14.86 -15.66
C PRO A 407 15.31 15.89 -14.54
N ALA A 408 16.30 16.78 -14.65
CA ALA A 408 16.51 17.86 -13.66
C ALA A 408 15.28 18.79 -13.49
N ALA A 409 14.45 18.92 -14.53
CA ALA A 409 13.21 19.68 -14.48
C ALA A 409 12.14 19.05 -13.57
N ASN A 410 12.26 17.76 -13.29
CA ASN A 410 11.32 17.01 -12.45
C ASN A 410 11.78 16.91 -10.99
N VAL A 411 12.59 17.87 -10.53
CA VAL A 411 13.12 17.91 -9.17
C VAL A 411 12.67 19.17 -8.45
N PHE A 412 11.99 18.99 -7.32
CA PHE A 412 11.66 20.05 -6.37
C PHE A 412 12.58 19.92 -5.15
N ALA A 413 13.62 20.71 -5.12
CA ALA A 413 14.61 20.77 -4.04
C ALA A 413 14.37 21.94 -3.09
N GLY A 414 14.86 21.83 -1.84
CA GLY A 414 14.75 22.88 -0.82
C GLY A 414 13.32 23.12 -0.34
N VAL A 415 12.43 22.15 -0.48
CA VAL A 415 11.02 22.30 -0.11
C VAL A 415 10.84 21.91 1.37
N LEU A 416 10.51 22.90 2.19
CA LEU A 416 10.19 22.69 3.60
C LEU A 416 8.95 21.79 3.78
N PRO A 417 8.79 21.09 4.91
CA PRO A 417 7.65 20.21 5.15
C PRO A 417 6.29 20.85 4.84
N ASP A 418 6.07 22.08 5.28
CA ASP A 418 4.83 22.84 5.04
C ASP A 418 4.63 23.19 3.55
N GLY A 419 5.71 23.28 2.77
CA GLY A 419 5.68 23.57 1.34
C GLY A 419 5.37 22.35 0.46
N LYS A 420 5.53 21.12 0.97
CA LYS A 420 5.32 19.89 0.19
C LYS A 420 3.89 19.77 -0.33
N ALA A 421 2.91 20.01 0.52
CA ALA A 421 1.49 19.99 0.16
C ALA A 421 1.15 21.02 -0.94
N ALA A 422 1.72 22.21 -0.85
CA ALA A 422 1.55 23.26 -1.87
C ALA A 422 2.13 22.85 -3.23
N LYS A 423 3.27 22.14 -3.26
CA LYS A 423 3.85 21.61 -4.50
C LYS A 423 2.98 20.53 -5.15
N VAL A 424 2.42 19.65 -4.36
CA VAL A 424 1.46 18.63 -4.83
C VAL A 424 0.21 19.31 -5.40
N ALA A 425 -0.36 20.30 -4.69
CA ALA A 425 -1.50 21.07 -5.17
C ALA A 425 -1.17 21.82 -6.50
N GLN A 426 0.01 22.44 -6.61
CA GLN A 426 0.46 23.09 -7.85
C GLN A 426 0.51 22.13 -9.04
N LEU A 427 0.92 20.87 -8.82
CA LEU A 427 0.93 19.85 -9.89
C LEU A 427 -0.49 19.44 -10.28
N ARG A 428 -1.41 19.33 -9.33
CA ARG A 428 -2.84 19.07 -9.60
C ARG A 428 -3.46 20.18 -10.45
N ASP A 429 -3.14 21.43 -10.16
CA ASP A 429 -3.66 22.60 -10.90
C ASP A 429 -3.20 22.66 -12.36
N ARG A 430 -2.10 21.97 -12.72
CA ARG A 430 -1.66 21.82 -14.11
C ARG A 430 -2.56 20.93 -14.97
N GLY A 431 -3.49 20.24 -14.33
CA GLY A 431 -4.38 19.27 -14.96
C GLY A 431 -3.82 17.85 -14.93
N GLY A 432 -4.67 16.90 -14.58
CA GLY A 432 -4.31 15.50 -14.38
C GLY A 432 -4.27 15.13 -12.91
N ARG A 433 -4.40 13.84 -12.64
CA ARG A 433 -4.38 13.30 -11.26
C ARG A 433 -2.96 13.11 -10.78
N VAL A 434 -2.71 13.44 -9.54
CA VAL A 434 -1.42 13.37 -8.87
C VAL A 434 -1.46 12.32 -7.78
N ALA A 435 -0.48 11.40 -7.79
CA ALA A 435 -0.17 10.55 -6.66
C ALA A 435 1.03 11.12 -5.88
N MET A 436 0.96 11.10 -4.56
CA MET A 436 2.09 11.36 -3.67
C MET A 436 2.49 10.09 -2.98
N VAL A 437 3.79 9.78 -3.01
CA VAL A 437 4.40 8.63 -2.32
C VAL A 437 5.33 9.15 -1.24
N GLY A 438 5.10 8.74 0.01
CA GLY A 438 5.89 9.19 1.15
C GLY A 438 5.87 8.17 2.29
N ASP A 439 6.73 8.36 3.31
CA ASP A 439 6.79 7.49 4.48
C ASP A 439 6.76 8.25 5.81
N GLY A 440 7.03 9.55 5.79
CA GLY A 440 7.27 10.37 6.96
C GLY A 440 6.04 11.09 7.53
N LEU A 441 6.18 11.53 8.79
CA LEU A 441 5.24 12.42 9.45
C LEU A 441 5.09 13.74 8.65
N ASN A 442 6.19 14.21 8.06
CA ASN A 442 6.27 15.43 7.28
C ASN A 442 5.55 15.34 5.93
N ASP A 443 5.23 14.15 5.46
CA ASP A 443 4.57 13.90 4.19
C ASP A 443 3.05 13.79 4.33
N ALA A 444 2.53 13.60 5.54
CA ALA A 444 1.10 13.43 5.77
C ALA A 444 0.23 14.54 5.16
N PRO A 445 0.59 15.85 5.24
CA PRO A 445 -0.15 16.90 4.54
C PRO A 445 -0.08 16.79 3.02
N ALA A 446 1.06 16.37 2.45
CA ALA A 446 1.24 16.18 1.02
C ALA A 446 0.49 14.95 0.49
N LEU A 447 0.50 13.83 1.26
CA LEU A 447 -0.30 12.64 0.98
C LEU A 447 -1.79 12.97 0.94
N ALA A 448 -2.28 13.75 1.91
CA ALA A 448 -3.68 14.20 1.95
C ALA A 448 -4.05 15.19 0.84
N ALA A 449 -3.11 16.00 0.36
CA ALA A 449 -3.31 16.96 -0.72
C ALA A 449 -3.35 16.32 -2.11
N ALA A 450 -2.80 15.13 -2.28
CA ALA A 450 -2.78 14.40 -3.54
C ALA A 450 -4.16 13.81 -3.87
N ASP A 451 -4.37 13.44 -5.15
CA ASP A 451 -5.55 12.66 -5.53
C ASP A 451 -5.45 11.22 -5.01
N VAL A 452 -4.23 10.70 -4.91
CA VAL A 452 -3.92 9.38 -4.31
C VAL A 452 -2.69 9.52 -3.43
N GLY A 453 -2.88 9.39 -2.12
CA GLY A 453 -1.78 9.27 -1.15
C GLY A 453 -1.34 7.81 -1.02
N ILE A 454 -0.04 7.54 -1.17
CA ILE A 454 0.56 6.20 -1.05
C ILE A 454 1.61 6.24 0.06
N ALA A 455 1.38 5.52 1.16
CA ALA A 455 2.35 5.38 2.24
C ALA A 455 3.13 4.07 2.12
N LEU A 456 4.45 4.13 2.32
CA LEU A 456 5.29 2.94 2.39
C LEU A 456 5.26 2.33 3.80
N GLY A 457 5.50 1.02 3.90
CA GLY A 457 5.42 0.24 5.14
C GLY A 457 6.36 0.68 6.26
N THR A 458 7.48 1.28 5.90
CA THR A 458 8.42 1.94 6.82
C THR A 458 7.88 3.23 7.42
N GLY A 459 6.79 3.77 6.87
CA GLY A 459 6.21 5.06 7.23
C GLY A 459 5.59 5.10 8.63
N THR A 460 5.42 6.34 9.11
CA THR A 460 4.79 6.62 10.40
C THR A 460 3.32 6.24 10.43
N ASP A 461 2.79 5.97 11.62
CA ASP A 461 1.37 5.63 11.79
C ASP A 461 0.44 6.76 11.28
N LEU A 462 0.89 8.03 11.35
CA LEU A 462 0.13 9.16 10.82
C LEU A 462 0.10 9.16 9.27
N ALA A 463 1.24 8.90 8.61
CA ALA A 463 1.27 8.79 7.15
C ALA A 463 0.35 7.67 6.65
N LYS A 464 0.39 6.50 7.32
CA LYS A 464 -0.52 5.38 7.05
C LYS A 464 -1.98 5.74 7.29
N ALA A 465 -2.27 6.56 8.31
CA ALA A 465 -3.64 6.96 8.66
C ALA A 465 -4.29 7.88 7.63
N VAL A 466 -3.53 8.67 6.87
CA VAL A 466 -4.07 9.60 5.85
C VAL A 466 -3.96 9.08 4.42
N ALA A 467 -3.13 8.06 4.18
CA ALA A 467 -2.92 7.51 2.85
C ALA A 467 -4.13 6.71 2.36
N ASP A 468 -4.39 6.78 1.05
CA ASP A 468 -5.40 5.97 0.35
C ASP A 468 -4.93 4.53 0.13
N VAL A 469 -3.62 4.38 -0.06
CA VAL A 469 -2.95 3.08 -0.25
C VAL A 469 -1.78 2.99 0.70
N VAL A 470 -1.70 1.88 1.43
CA VAL A 470 -0.55 1.53 2.26
C VAL A 470 0.15 0.35 1.62
N ILE A 471 1.43 0.51 1.33
CA ILE A 471 2.30 -0.56 0.84
C ILE A 471 3.00 -1.16 2.06
N ALA A 472 2.77 -2.43 2.35
CA ALA A 472 3.30 -3.10 3.55
C ALA A 472 4.84 -3.17 3.56
N THR A 473 5.46 -3.14 2.39
CA THR A 473 6.92 -3.20 2.21
C THR A 473 7.54 -1.82 2.00
N GLY A 474 8.87 -1.76 2.09
CA GLY A 474 9.64 -0.59 1.65
C GLY A 474 9.98 -0.58 0.15
N ASP A 475 9.57 -1.60 -0.62
CA ASP A 475 9.92 -1.77 -2.03
C ASP A 475 9.13 -0.81 -2.94
N LEU A 476 9.84 0.09 -3.61
CA LEU A 476 9.24 1.05 -4.55
C LEU A 476 8.54 0.40 -5.74
N ARG A 477 8.91 -0.83 -6.14
CA ARG A 477 8.24 -1.56 -7.23
C ARG A 477 6.77 -1.85 -6.91
N ALA A 478 6.40 -1.81 -5.64
CA ALA A 478 5.01 -1.96 -5.23
C ALA A 478 4.13 -0.76 -5.65
N VAL A 479 4.70 0.43 -5.87
CA VAL A 479 3.95 1.61 -6.36
C VAL A 479 3.37 1.36 -7.76
N PRO A 480 4.16 1.03 -8.81
CA PRO A 480 3.58 0.69 -10.11
C PRO A 480 2.66 -0.54 -10.06
N ARG A 481 2.88 -1.51 -9.14
CA ARG A 481 1.97 -2.65 -8.93
C ARG A 481 0.60 -2.19 -8.41
N ALA A 482 0.57 -1.26 -7.45
CA ALA A 482 -0.67 -0.67 -6.92
C ALA A 482 -1.45 0.06 -8.02
N LEU A 483 -0.77 0.85 -8.86
CA LEU A 483 -1.40 1.55 -9.99
C LEU A 483 -1.96 0.57 -11.03
N ARG A 484 -1.26 -0.52 -11.34
CA ARG A 484 -1.77 -1.58 -12.23
C ARG A 484 -3.04 -2.22 -11.65
N LEU A 485 -3.04 -2.53 -10.36
CA LEU A 485 -4.20 -3.08 -9.67
C LEU A 485 -5.39 -2.12 -9.76
N GLY A 486 -5.18 -0.83 -9.51
CA GLY A 486 -6.21 0.20 -9.62
C GLY A 486 -6.83 0.26 -11.02
N ARG A 487 -5.99 0.37 -12.05
CA ARG A 487 -6.43 0.39 -13.47
C ARG A 487 -7.20 -0.87 -13.87
N ALA A 488 -6.69 -2.04 -13.50
CA ALA A 488 -7.34 -3.32 -13.81
C ALA A 488 -8.69 -3.44 -13.10
N THR A 489 -8.78 -2.99 -11.85
CA THR A 489 -10.02 -3.00 -11.06
C THR A 489 -11.08 -2.11 -11.69
N LEU A 490 -10.72 -0.87 -12.04
CA LEU A 490 -11.66 0.04 -12.69
C LEU A 490 -12.10 -0.44 -14.08
N ALA A 491 -11.18 -1.03 -14.85
CA ALA A 491 -11.52 -1.64 -16.12
C ALA A 491 -12.53 -2.79 -15.95
N ALA A 492 -12.34 -3.64 -14.94
CA ALA A 492 -13.27 -4.72 -14.62
C ALA A 492 -14.65 -4.16 -14.20
N ILE A 493 -14.68 -3.11 -13.35
CA ILE A 493 -15.93 -2.45 -12.94
C ILE A 493 -16.67 -1.91 -14.18
N ARG A 494 -16.00 -1.18 -15.05
CA ARG A 494 -16.59 -0.63 -16.29
C ARG A 494 -17.14 -1.72 -17.20
N GLN A 495 -16.40 -2.82 -17.37
CA GLN A 495 -16.85 -3.96 -18.17
C GLN A 495 -18.06 -4.67 -17.54
N ASN A 496 -18.03 -4.86 -16.22
CA ASN A 496 -19.17 -5.43 -15.49
C ASN A 496 -20.43 -4.60 -15.66
N LEU A 497 -20.31 -3.27 -15.53
CA LEU A 497 -21.43 -2.34 -15.73
C LEU A 497 -21.92 -2.38 -17.18
N PHE A 498 -21.01 -2.38 -18.15
CA PHE A 498 -21.38 -2.49 -19.57
C PHE A 498 -22.23 -3.73 -19.82
N TRP A 499 -21.80 -4.90 -19.37
CA TRP A 499 -22.55 -6.14 -19.57
C TRP A 499 -23.87 -6.15 -18.78
N ALA A 500 -23.87 -5.64 -17.54
CA ALA A 500 -25.09 -5.53 -16.75
C ALA A 500 -26.17 -4.68 -17.44
N PHE A 501 -25.78 -3.62 -18.17
CA PHE A 501 -26.73 -2.80 -18.93
C PHE A 501 -27.05 -3.37 -20.33
N ALA A 502 -26.07 -3.98 -21.01
CA ALA A 502 -26.25 -4.48 -22.36
C ALA A 502 -27.36 -5.53 -22.46
N TYR A 503 -27.41 -6.48 -21.52
CA TYR A 503 -28.46 -7.49 -21.46
C TYR A 503 -29.87 -6.86 -21.33
N ASN A 504 -30.00 -5.84 -20.49
CA ASN A 504 -31.27 -5.16 -20.25
C ASN A 504 -31.67 -4.28 -21.44
N THR A 505 -30.71 -3.52 -22.01
CA THR A 505 -30.97 -2.62 -23.15
C THR A 505 -31.45 -3.38 -24.39
N ILE A 506 -30.90 -4.57 -24.64
CA ILE A 506 -31.30 -5.41 -25.77
C ILE A 506 -32.57 -6.22 -25.43
N GLY A 507 -32.63 -6.78 -24.24
CA GLY A 507 -33.67 -7.72 -23.85
C GLY A 507 -35.03 -7.08 -23.62
N ILE A 508 -35.09 -5.85 -23.06
CA ILE A 508 -36.35 -5.17 -22.78
C ILE A 508 -37.15 -4.90 -24.06
N PRO A 509 -36.60 -4.31 -25.13
CA PRO A 509 -37.31 -4.15 -26.41
C PRO A 509 -37.79 -5.48 -27.01
N LEU A 510 -36.90 -6.50 -26.98
CA LEU A 510 -37.25 -7.82 -27.52
C LEU A 510 -38.43 -8.47 -26.75
N ALA A 511 -38.42 -8.34 -25.40
CA ALA A 511 -39.49 -8.83 -24.56
C ALA A 511 -40.82 -8.05 -24.82
N ALA A 512 -40.74 -6.71 -24.90
CA ALA A 512 -41.88 -5.85 -25.14
C ALA A 512 -42.54 -6.12 -26.52
N LEU A 513 -41.72 -6.38 -27.54
CA LEU A 513 -42.17 -6.73 -28.91
C LEU A 513 -42.62 -8.18 -29.05
N GLY A 514 -42.55 -9.00 -27.98
CA GLY A 514 -43.03 -10.37 -27.96
C GLY A 514 -42.13 -11.37 -28.73
N PHE A 515 -40.88 -11.02 -29.04
CA PHE A 515 -39.92 -11.89 -29.75
C PHE A 515 -39.65 -13.22 -29.02
N PHE A 516 -39.80 -13.26 -27.72
CA PHE A 516 -39.60 -14.47 -26.93
C PHE A 516 -40.81 -15.42 -26.86
N GLY A 517 -41.94 -15.01 -27.41
CA GLY A 517 -43.15 -15.81 -27.47
C GLY A 517 -43.68 -16.22 -26.08
N THR A 518 -44.24 -17.42 -25.98
CA THR A 518 -44.77 -17.98 -24.72
C THR A 518 -43.68 -18.27 -23.68
N TYR A 519 -42.41 -18.43 -24.09
CA TYR A 519 -41.28 -18.66 -23.21
C TYR A 519 -40.61 -17.36 -22.75
N GLY A 520 -41.22 -16.20 -22.98
CA GLY A 520 -40.67 -14.88 -22.65
C GLY A 520 -40.11 -14.78 -21.22
N PRO A 521 -40.90 -15.08 -20.18
CA PRO A 521 -40.44 -15.03 -18.79
C PRO A 521 -39.25 -16.00 -18.49
N LEU A 522 -39.25 -17.18 -19.10
CA LEU A 522 -38.18 -18.17 -18.94
C LEU A 522 -36.87 -17.68 -19.57
N ILE A 523 -36.90 -17.17 -20.82
CA ILE A 523 -35.74 -16.61 -21.52
C ILE A 523 -35.22 -15.39 -20.76
N ALA A 524 -36.08 -14.55 -20.25
CA ALA A 524 -35.71 -13.40 -19.42
C ALA A 524 -34.99 -13.81 -18.14
N ALA A 525 -35.48 -14.85 -17.44
CA ALA A 525 -34.85 -15.37 -16.23
C ALA A 525 -33.45 -15.99 -16.52
N LEU A 526 -33.32 -16.73 -17.62
CA LEU A 526 -32.03 -17.28 -18.07
C LEU A 526 -31.02 -16.15 -18.40
N ALA A 527 -31.43 -15.14 -19.17
CA ALA A 527 -30.59 -14.00 -19.52
C ALA A 527 -30.11 -13.24 -18.27
N MET A 528 -31.00 -13.01 -17.30
CA MET A 528 -30.67 -12.39 -16.02
C MET A 528 -29.64 -13.21 -15.22
N SER A 529 -29.83 -14.53 -15.13
CA SER A 529 -28.90 -15.44 -14.45
C SER A 529 -27.53 -15.42 -15.12
N LEU A 530 -27.47 -15.46 -16.45
CA LEU A 530 -26.25 -15.42 -17.23
C LEU A 530 -25.51 -14.08 -17.07
N SER A 531 -26.25 -12.96 -16.98
CA SER A 531 -25.67 -11.64 -16.70
C SER A 531 -24.93 -11.63 -15.37
N SER A 532 -25.54 -12.17 -14.30
CA SER A 532 -24.91 -12.26 -12.97
C SER A 532 -23.66 -13.16 -12.98
N VAL A 533 -23.73 -14.31 -13.64
CA VAL A 533 -22.58 -15.23 -13.80
C VAL A 533 -21.44 -14.55 -14.55
N THR A 534 -21.74 -13.79 -15.60
CA THR A 534 -20.73 -13.05 -16.38
C THR A 534 -19.97 -12.05 -15.51
N VAL A 535 -20.68 -11.25 -14.70
CA VAL A 535 -20.07 -10.27 -13.78
C VAL A 535 -19.18 -10.97 -12.76
N VAL A 536 -19.62 -12.08 -12.17
CA VAL A 536 -18.83 -12.84 -11.21
C VAL A 536 -17.59 -13.43 -11.85
N ALA A 537 -17.73 -14.08 -13.02
CA ALA A 537 -16.61 -14.71 -13.73
C ALA A 537 -15.54 -13.66 -14.09
N ARG A 538 -15.96 -12.51 -14.61
CA ARG A 538 -15.02 -11.41 -14.96
C ARG A 538 -14.34 -10.82 -13.74
N SER A 539 -15.06 -10.58 -12.65
CA SER A 539 -14.45 -10.10 -11.41
C SER A 539 -13.42 -11.10 -10.85
N SER A 540 -13.70 -12.40 -10.96
CA SER A 540 -12.79 -13.46 -10.51
C SER A 540 -11.47 -13.50 -11.30
N LEU A 541 -11.43 -12.98 -12.54
CA LEU A 541 -10.18 -12.88 -13.31
C LEU A 541 -9.17 -11.91 -12.68
N LEU A 542 -9.63 -10.93 -11.89
CA LEU A 542 -8.73 -10.04 -11.14
C LEU A 542 -7.87 -10.81 -10.12
N ALA A 543 -8.35 -11.93 -9.58
CA ALA A 543 -7.57 -12.77 -8.67
C ALA A 543 -6.32 -13.36 -9.33
N ARG A 544 -6.34 -13.53 -10.67
CA ARG A 544 -5.23 -14.06 -11.48
C ARG A 544 -4.31 -12.96 -12.04
N LEU A 545 -4.58 -11.68 -11.71
CA LEU A 545 -3.76 -10.56 -12.18
C LEU A 545 -2.32 -10.74 -11.70
N LYS A 546 -1.38 -10.82 -12.66
CA LYS A 546 0.05 -10.83 -12.36
C LYS A 546 0.45 -9.41 -11.97
N LEU A 547 0.72 -9.19 -10.70
CA LEU A 547 1.22 -7.93 -10.15
C LEU A 547 2.75 -7.87 -10.20
N GLU A 548 3.41 -9.04 -10.27
CA GLU A 548 4.84 -9.13 -10.46
C GLU A 548 5.21 -8.68 -11.87
N GLY A 549 6.18 -7.79 -11.99
CA GLY A 549 6.80 -7.49 -13.27
C GLY A 549 7.53 -8.74 -13.73
N SER A 550 7.01 -9.46 -14.72
CA SER A 550 7.84 -10.41 -15.43
C SER A 550 8.98 -9.62 -16.07
N ALA A 551 10.19 -9.73 -15.52
CA ALA A 551 11.37 -9.62 -16.33
C ALA A 551 11.29 -10.81 -17.32
N THR A 552 10.60 -10.62 -18.42
CA THR A 552 10.87 -11.42 -19.60
C THR A 552 12.20 -10.88 -20.11
N HIS A 553 13.29 -11.51 -19.70
CA HIS A 553 14.49 -11.50 -20.52
C HIS A 553 14.13 -12.15 -21.87
N PRO A 554 14.59 -11.55 -23.00
CA PRO A 554 14.40 -12.10 -24.33
C PRO A 554 15.10 -13.44 -24.49
#